data_274dbe04c89d6b8fb8137f7b9880272b
#
_entry.id   274dbe04c89d6b8fb8137f7b9880272b
#
_cell.length_a   1.000
_cell.length_b   1.000
_cell.length_c   1.000
_cell.angle_alpha   90.00
_cell.angle_beta   90.00
_cell.angle_gamma   90.00
#
_symmetry.space_group_name_H-M   'P 1'
#
loop_
_entity.id
_entity.type
_entity.pdbx_description
1 polymer ?
#
loop_
_entity_poly.entity_id
_entity_poly.type
_entity_poly.pdbx_seq_one_letter_code
_entity_poly.pdbx_strand_id
1 'polypeptide(L)'
;MTPPRRRRRAQLSERRTVLLVTNGRVTENDYLQQLRQRTDRSRISVKVKVIDGDPLTVIKELSGPRSDLSEYEEVWVVVDHDGRDRHDFLAVCRRLSSKRTVVHGVVSVPCFEVWLNAHYAPVKNYQNQADAQTHYRELTGLSSKDAKMLPDDFPWDRGAQAAARCHLPTDSLPETDTQGPCPSTTMPHLLRSLGLLSADEA
;
A
#
# COMPACT_ATOMS: atom_id res chain seq x y z
N MET A 1 -48.24 6.55 -35.01
CA MET A 1 -47.24 5.53 -34.70
C MET A 1 -46.02 6.20 -34.11
N THR A 2 -45.79 6.03 -32.80
CA THR A 2 -44.66 6.65 -32.09
C THR A 2 -43.43 5.69 -32.22
N PRO A 3 -42.24 6.15 -32.65
CA PRO A 3 -41.11 5.30 -32.80
C PRO A 3 -40.61 4.79 -31.43
N PRO A 4 -40.09 3.55 -31.34
CA PRO A 4 -39.64 2.98 -30.08
C PRO A 4 -38.40 3.72 -29.57
N ARG A 5 -38.44 4.19 -28.31
CA ARG A 5 -37.29 4.76 -27.59
C ARG A 5 -36.14 3.71 -27.52
N ARG A 6 -35.09 3.92 -28.31
CA ARG A 6 -33.83 3.20 -28.17
C ARG A 6 -33.29 3.40 -26.75
N ARG A 7 -33.43 2.37 -25.91
CA ARG A 7 -32.71 2.32 -24.62
C ARG A 7 -31.21 2.47 -24.91
N ARG A 8 -30.61 3.60 -24.49
CA ARG A 8 -29.17 3.75 -24.42
C ARG A 8 -28.68 2.63 -23.50
N ARG A 9 -27.99 1.65 -24.04
CA ARG A 9 -27.17 0.74 -23.25
C ARG A 9 -26.20 1.62 -22.47
N ALA A 10 -26.30 1.59 -21.13
CA ALA A 10 -25.28 2.18 -20.28
C ALA A 10 -23.96 1.52 -20.69
N GLN A 11 -23.01 2.31 -21.17
CA GLN A 11 -21.66 1.87 -21.45
C GLN A 11 -21.07 1.50 -20.09
N LEU A 12 -20.91 0.20 -19.84
CA LEU A 12 -20.21 -0.28 -18.64
C LEU A 12 -18.81 0.30 -18.72
N SER A 13 -18.52 1.26 -17.86
CA SER A 13 -17.16 1.75 -17.66
C SER A 13 -16.31 0.56 -17.23
N GLU A 14 -15.28 0.27 -17.99
CA GLU A 14 -14.32 -0.79 -17.66
C GLU A 14 -13.67 -0.41 -16.32
N ARG A 15 -13.77 -1.29 -15.32
CA ARG A 15 -13.22 -1.04 -13.98
C ARG A 15 -11.73 -1.21 -14.04
N ARG A 16 -10.98 -0.25 -13.52
CA ARG A 16 -9.53 -0.36 -13.35
C ARG A 16 -9.21 -1.57 -12.46
N THR A 17 -8.22 -2.38 -12.87
CA THR A 17 -7.82 -3.59 -12.18
C THR A 17 -6.50 -3.37 -11.43
N VAL A 18 -6.49 -3.61 -10.12
CA VAL A 18 -5.34 -3.38 -9.25
C VAL A 18 -5.01 -4.65 -8.46
N LEU A 19 -3.74 -5.05 -8.46
CA LEU A 19 -3.21 -6.11 -7.62
C LEU A 19 -2.37 -5.50 -6.50
N LEU A 20 -2.72 -5.80 -5.26
CA LEU A 20 -1.92 -5.48 -4.07
C LEU A 20 -1.15 -6.72 -3.65
N VAL A 21 0.14 -6.60 -3.46
CA VAL A 21 1.02 -7.71 -3.07
C VAL A 21 1.82 -7.32 -1.84
N THR A 22 1.99 -8.25 -0.91
CA THR A 22 2.87 -8.09 0.26
C THR A 22 3.54 -9.41 0.61
N ASN A 23 4.67 -9.35 1.31
CA ASN A 23 5.28 -10.49 1.98
C ASN A 23 4.87 -10.58 3.47
N GLY A 24 4.21 -9.56 4.00
CA GLY A 24 3.67 -9.55 5.36
C GLY A 24 2.38 -10.39 5.46
N ARG A 25 2.44 -11.45 6.27
CA ARG A 25 1.32 -12.42 6.36
C ARG A 25 0.15 -11.93 7.19
N VAL A 26 0.38 -11.08 8.16
CA VAL A 26 -0.63 -10.65 9.15
C VAL A 26 -0.95 -9.17 8.96
N THR A 27 -0.16 -8.27 9.51
CA THR A 27 -0.46 -6.84 9.60
C THR A 27 -0.71 -6.19 8.24
N GLU A 28 0.24 -6.35 7.32
CA GLU A 28 0.15 -5.77 5.97
C GLU A 28 -0.98 -6.40 5.17
N ASN A 29 -1.11 -7.74 5.24
CA ASN A 29 -2.20 -8.43 4.56
C ASN A 29 -3.56 -7.94 5.05
N ASP A 30 -3.77 -7.89 6.37
CA ASP A 30 -5.04 -7.44 6.95
C ASP A 30 -5.33 -5.99 6.57
N TYR A 31 -4.31 -5.12 6.60
CA TYR A 31 -4.45 -3.74 6.19
C TYR A 31 -4.86 -3.65 4.70
N LEU A 32 -4.18 -4.36 3.80
CA LEU A 32 -4.49 -4.36 2.37
C LEU A 32 -5.87 -4.95 2.07
N GLN A 33 -6.32 -5.98 2.80
CA GLN A 33 -7.68 -6.51 2.69
C GLN A 33 -8.73 -5.46 3.11
N GLN A 34 -8.44 -4.67 4.14
CA GLN A 34 -9.30 -3.58 4.57
C GLN A 34 -9.33 -2.44 3.53
N LEU A 35 -8.20 -2.07 2.90
CA LEU A 35 -8.20 -1.13 1.78
C LEU A 35 -9.08 -1.62 0.63
N ARG A 36 -8.95 -2.90 0.25
CA ARG A 36 -9.79 -3.52 -0.78
C ARG A 36 -11.28 -3.40 -0.47
N GLN A 37 -11.68 -3.55 0.81
CA GLN A 37 -13.09 -3.45 1.21
C GLN A 37 -13.62 -2.01 1.12
N ARG A 38 -12.74 -1.01 1.35
CA ARG A 38 -13.07 0.42 1.37
C ARG A 38 -13.01 1.08 -0.01
N THR A 39 -12.33 0.45 -0.96
CA THR A 39 -12.23 0.94 -2.34
C THR A 39 -13.59 0.87 -3.04
N ASP A 40 -13.92 1.88 -3.83
CA ASP A 40 -15.14 1.90 -4.65
C ASP A 40 -15.12 0.80 -5.72
N ARG A 41 -15.83 -0.29 -5.44
CA ARG A 41 -15.90 -1.47 -6.31
C ARG A 41 -16.60 -1.21 -7.64
N SER A 42 -17.28 -0.10 -7.81
CA SER A 42 -17.88 0.27 -9.10
C SER A 42 -16.82 0.79 -10.08
N ARG A 43 -15.70 1.30 -9.56
CA ARG A 43 -14.61 1.92 -10.33
C ARG A 43 -13.35 1.06 -10.37
N ILE A 44 -13.01 0.40 -9.27
CA ILE A 44 -11.73 -0.32 -9.12
C ILE A 44 -11.99 -1.75 -8.64
N SER A 45 -11.41 -2.71 -9.33
CA SER A 45 -11.37 -4.12 -8.93
C SER A 45 -10.03 -4.40 -8.27
N VAL A 46 -10.01 -4.61 -6.96
CA VAL A 46 -8.79 -4.87 -6.19
C VAL A 46 -8.67 -6.34 -5.83
N LYS A 47 -7.50 -6.93 -6.08
CA LYS A 47 -7.11 -8.26 -5.59
C LYS A 47 -5.92 -8.11 -4.65
N VAL A 48 -5.89 -8.89 -3.58
CA VAL A 48 -4.77 -8.93 -2.61
C VAL A 48 -4.12 -10.30 -2.69
N LYS A 49 -2.79 -10.33 -2.73
CA LYS A 49 -1.98 -11.56 -2.76
C LYS A 49 -0.84 -11.45 -1.75
N VAL A 50 -0.67 -12.49 -0.94
CA VAL A 50 0.51 -12.65 -0.09
C VAL A 50 1.48 -13.58 -0.80
N ILE A 51 2.75 -13.20 -0.87
CA ILE A 51 3.83 -14.01 -1.40
C ILE A 51 4.94 -14.04 -0.35
N ASP A 52 5.21 -15.23 0.17
CA ASP A 52 6.23 -15.41 1.20
C ASP A 52 7.64 -15.19 0.65
N GLY A 53 8.50 -14.66 1.49
CA GLY A 53 9.92 -14.50 1.21
C GLY A 53 10.40 -13.05 1.32
N ASP A 54 11.66 -12.84 0.96
CA ASP A 54 12.22 -11.49 0.87
C ASP A 54 11.67 -10.73 -0.36
N PRO A 55 11.77 -9.40 -0.40
CA PRO A 55 11.23 -8.59 -1.50
C PRO A 55 11.68 -9.00 -2.91
N LEU A 56 12.91 -9.49 -3.08
CA LEU A 56 13.38 -9.97 -4.39
C LEU A 56 12.74 -11.31 -4.77
N THR A 57 12.45 -12.16 -3.80
CA THR A 57 11.70 -13.42 -4.02
C THR A 57 10.27 -13.11 -4.43
N VAL A 58 9.60 -12.17 -3.75
CA VAL A 58 8.25 -11.72 -4.12
C VAL A 58 8.20 -11.27 -5.58
N ILE A 59 9.14 -10.42 -5.98
CA ILE A 59 9.15 -9.87 -7.33
C ILE A 59 9.52 -10.94 -8.39
N LYS A 60 10.36 -11.90 -8.04
CA LYS A 60 10.65 -13.06 -8.90
C LYS A 60 9.42 -13.92 -9.15
N GLU A 61 8.62 -14.19 -8.13
CA GLU A 61 7.37 -14.93 -8.31
C GLU A 61 6.37 -14.16 -9.17
N LEU A 62 6.30 -12.83 -9.02
CA LEU A 62 5.45 -11.99 -9.86
C LEU A 62 5.89 -11.96 -11.33
N SER A 63 7.19 -12.15 -11.60
CA SER A 63 7.73 -12.24 -12.97
C SER A 63 7.73 -13.66 -13.53
N GLY A 64 7.31 -14.64 -12.74
CA GLY A 64 7.32 -16.06 -13.13
C GLY A 64 6.17 -16.42 -14.09
N PRO A 65 6.29 -17.56 -14.79
CA PRO A 65 5.33 -18.00 -15.83
C PRO A 65 3.93 -18.32 -15.27
N ARG A 66 3.77 -18.40 -13.94
CA ARG A 66 2.49 -18.62 -13.27
C ARG A 66 1.78 -17.32 -12.88
N SER A 67 2.39 -16.18 -13.13
CA SER A 67 1.85 -14.87 -12.77
C SER A 67 1.57 -14.10 -14.06
N ASP A 68 0.31 -13.89 -14.37
CA ASP A 68 -0.08 -13.03 -15.49
C ASP A 68 -0.40 -11.63 -14.96
N LEU A 69 0.62 -10.76 -14.97
CA LEU A 69 0.44 -9.37 -14.57
C LEU A 69 -0.39 -8.57 -15.58
N SER A 70 -0.56 -9.06 -16.81
CA SER A 70 -1.33 -8.35 -17.84
C SER A 70 -2.84 -8.27 -17.56
N GLU A 71 -3.32 -9.03 -16.55
CA GLU A 71 -4.69 -8.91 -16.01
C GLU A 71 -4.91 -7.61 -15.24
N TYR A 72 -3.82 -6.92 -14.83
CA TYR A 72 -3.88 -5.73 -13.95
C TYR A 72 -3.30 -4.51 -14.66
N GLU A 73 -3.96 -3.38 -14.49
CA GLU A 73 -3.43 -2.08 -14.92
C GLU A 73 -2.37 -1.57 -13.95
N GLU A 74 -2.54 -1.86 -12.66
CA GLU A 74 -1.56 -1.51 -11.62
C GLU A 74 -1.28 -2.70 -10.71
N VAL A 75 -0.02 -2.84 -10.33
CA VAL A 75 0.45 -3.79 -9.30
C VAL A 75 1.24 -3.01 -8.26
N TRP A 76 0.84 -3.09 -7.01
CA TRP A 76 1.51 -2.44 -5.88
C TRP A 76 2.11 -3.49 -4.97
N VAL A 77 3.43 -3.47 -4.83
CA VAL A 77 4.17 -4.43 -3.99
C VAL A 77 4.66 -3.72 -2.74
N VAL A 78 4.05 -4.07 -1.60
CA VAL A 78 4.31 -3.44 -0.29
C VAL A 78 5.30 -4.29 0.49
N VAL A 79 6.41 -3.67 0.87
CA VAL A 79 7.51 -4.33 1.58
C VAL A 79 8.11 -3.43 2.66
N ASP A 80 8.75 -4.05 3.64
CA ASP A 80 9.54 -3.39 4.67
C ASP A 80 10.99 -3.18 4.24
N HIS A 81 11.59 -2.12 4.78
CA HIS A 81 13.03 -1.89 4.63
C HIS A 81 13.86 -2.92 5.41
N ASP A 82 13.47 -3.25 6.65
CA ASP A 82 14.13 -4.25 7.50
C ASP A 82 15.66 -4.08 7.62
N GLY A 83 16.13 -2.82 7.67
CA GLY A 83 17.54 -2.51 7.74
C GLY A 83 18.34 -2.82 6.45
N ARG A 84 17.68 -3.09 5.32
CA ARG A 84 18.32 -3.41 4.04
C ARG A 84 17.82 -2.46 2.95
N ASP A 85 18.76 -1.96 2.15
CA ASP A 85 18.44 -1.15 0.98
C ASP A 85 17.51 -1.88 0.01
N ARG A 86 16.52 -1.17 -0.53
CA ARG A 86 15.50 -1.69 -1.44
C ARG A 86 15.59 -1.15 -2.87
N HIS A 87 16.66 -0.46 -3.23
CA HIS A 87 16.84 0.08 -4.58
C HIS A 87 16.81 -0.99 -5.66
N ASP A 88 17.39 -2.17 -5.42
CA ASP A 88 17.33 -3.30 -6.36
C ASP A 88 15.90 -3.81 -6.54
N PHE A 89 15.13 -3.94 -5.46
CA PHE A 89 13.72 -4.28 -5.51
C PHE A 89 12.92 -3.27 -6.35
N LEU A 90 13.08 -1.98 -6.07
CA LEU A 90 12.41 -0.90 -6.80
C LEU A 90 12.83 -0.87 -8.29
N ALA A 91 14.10 -1.14 -8.59
CA ALA A 91 14.59 -1.25 -9.97
C ALA A 91 13.94 -2.42 -10.71
N VAL A 92 13.67 -3.55 -10.04
CA VAL A 92 12.96 -4.68 -10.65
C VAL A 92 11.48 -4.34 -10.86
N CYS A 93 10.80 -3.68 -9.91
CA CYS A 93 9.42 -3.21 -10.10
C CYS A 93 9.30 -2.37 -11.37
N ARG A 94 10.18 -1.37 -11.55
CA ARG A 94 10.20 -0.55 -12.78
C ARG A 94 10.40 -1.38 -14.05
N ARG A 95 11.28 -2.39 -14.04
CA ARG A 95 11.52 -3.28 -15.21
C ARG A 95 10.33 -4.18 -15.56
N LEU A 96 9.51 -4.53 -14.58
CA LEU A 96 8.30 -5.33 -14.81
C LEU A 96 7.15 -4.50 -15.39
N SER A 97 7.21 -3.18 -15.29
CA SER A 97 6.21 -2.30 -15.86
C SER A 97 6.19 -2.40 -17.39
N SER A 98 5.00 -2.35 -17.96
CA SER A 98 4.73 -2.43 -19.38
C SER A 98 3.76 -1.32 -19.81
N LYS A 99 3.38 -1.28 -21.11
CA LYS A 99 2.35 -0.34 -21.58
C LYS A 99 0.96 -0.60 -20.99
N ARG A 100 0.69 -1.82 -20.50
CA ARG A 100 -0.62 -2.21 -19.95
C ARG A 100 -0.63 -2.26 -18.44
N THR A 101 0.50 -2.58 -17.81
CA THR A 101 0.62 -2.82 -16.38
C THR A 101 1.74 -1.96 -15.82
N VAL A 102 1.44 -1.11 -14.85
CA VAL A 102 2.45 -0.40 -14.08
C VAL A 102 2.69 -1.14 -12.77
N VAL A 103 3.96 -1.42 -12.45
CA VAL A 103 4.35 -2.10 -11.21
C VAL A 103 5.04 -1.12 -10.29
N HIS A 104 4.43 -0.85 -9.15
CA HIS A 104 4.90 0.06 -8.13
C HIS A 104 5.48 -0.70 -6.93
N GLY A 105 6.59 -0.18 -6.40
CA GLY A 105 7.15 -0.62 -5.13
C GLY A 105 6.84 0.37 -4.01
N VAL A 106 6.22 -0.11 -2.94
CA VAL A 106 6.00 0.65 -1.71
C VAL A 106 6.98 0.16 -0.66
N VAL A 107 7.79 1.09 -0.14
CA VAL A 107 8.76 0.79 0.92
C VAL A 107 8.45 1.59 2.16
N SER A 108 8.38 0.91 3.31
CA SER A 108 8.26 1.52 4.63
C SER A 108 9.58 1.39 5.40
N VAL A 109 10.10 2.50 5.90
CA VAL A 109 11.40 2.59 6.58
C VAL A 109 11.18 3.06 8.03
N PRO A 110 11.52 2.25 9.03
CA PRO A 110 12.21 0.96 8.98
C PRO A 110 11.25 -0.21 8.68
N CYS A 111 9.93 -0.08 8.89
CA CYS A 111 8.92 -1.13 8.73
C CYS A 111 7.51 -0.54 8.57
N PHE A 112 6.53 -1.37 8.30
CA PHE A 112 5.14 -0.99 8.00
C PHE A 112 4.46 -0.24 9.16
N GLU A 113 4.87 -0.48 10.40
CA GLU A 113 4.34 0.22 11.57
C GLU A 113 4.56 1.74 11.52
N VAL A 114 5.50 2.25 10.72
CA VAL A 114 5.61 3.70 10.46
C VAL A 114 4.31 4.26 9.91
N TRP A 115 3.72 3.56 8.95
CA TRP A 115 2.42 3.93 8.38
C TRP A 115 1.28 3.80 9.40
N LEU A 116 1.25 2.72 10.16
CA LEU A 116 0.22 2.51 11.18
C LEU A 116 0.29 3.54 12.29
N ASN A 117 1.50 3.83 12.80
CA ASN A 117 1.74 4.85 13.82
C ASN A 117 1.23 6.23 13.37
N ALA A 118 1.43 6.56 12.10
CA ALA A 118 0.98 7.82 11.53
C ALA A 118 -0.54 8.00 11.59
N HIS A 119 -1.34 6.96 11.68
CA HIS A 119 -2.79 7.07 11.90
C HIS A 119 -3.15 7.58 13.31
N TYR A 120 -2.29 7.36 14.30
CA TYR A 120 -2.53 7.75 15.70
C TYR A 120 -1.80 9.02 16.08
N ALA A 121 -0.51 9.15 15.72
CA ALA A 121 0.35 10.27 16.10
C ALA A 121 1.40 10.55 15.01
N PRO A 122 2.05 11.74 15.01
CA PRO A 122 3.25 11.96 14.20
C PRO A 122 4.31 10.90 14.49
N VAL A 123 4.99 10.43 13.45
CA VAL A 123 6.08 9.46 13.60
C VAL A 123 7.26 10.09 14.37
N LYS A 124 8.02 9.25 15.05
CA LYS A 124 9.22 9.63 15.80
C LYS A 124 10.47 9.23 15.01
N ASN A 125 11.62 9.72 15.40
CA ASN A 125 12.89 9.25 14.88
C ASN A 125 13.18 7.83 15.44
N TYR A 126 12.88 6.80 14.65
CA TYR A 126 13.10 5.41 15.03
C TYR A 126 14.53 4.98 14.72
N GLN A 127 15.19 4.30 15.67
CA GLN A 127 16.52 3.75 15.46
C GLN A 127 16.47 2.43 14.64
N ASN A 128 15.37 1.70 14.74
CA ASN A 128 15.18 0.40 14.09
C ASN A 128 13.68 0.01 14.07
N GLN A 129 13.39 -1.15 13.51
CA GLN A 129 12.05 -1.71 13.43
C GLN A 129 11.40 -1.92 14.82
N ALA A 130 12.18 -2.39 15.81
CA ALA A 130 11.63 -2.67 17.14
C ALA A 130 11.12 -1.40 17.83
N ASP A 131 11.73 -0.24 17.58
CA ASP A 131 11.28 1.05 18.11
C ASP A 131 9.93 1.44 17.50
N ALA A 132 9.76 1.30 16.19
CA ALA A 132 8.50 1.59 15.52
C ALA A 132 7.37 0.67 16.00
N GLN A 133 7.66 -0.63 16.17
CA GLN A 133 6.73 -1.62 16.71
C GLN A 133 6.37 -1.36 18.17
N THR A 134 7.33 -0.93 18.97
CA THR A 134 7.08 -0.56 20.36
C THR A 134 6.17 0.67 20.43
N HIS A 135 6.43 1.70 19.61
CA HIS A 135 5.56 2.85 19.51
C HIS A 135 4.13 2.49 19.07
N TYR A 136 3.98 1.57 18.12
CA TYR A 136 2.66 1.07 17.71
C TYR A 136 1.89 0.46 18.88
N ARG A 137 2.54 -0.38 19.69
CA ARG A 137 1.92 -0.97 20.89
C ARG A 137 1.55 0.08 21.95
N GLU A 138 2.39 1.09 22.15
CA GLU A 138 2.09 2.20 23.04
C GLU A 138 0.84 2.98 22.59
N LEU A 139 0.71 3.23 21.28
CA LEU A 139 -0.40 3.98 20.71
C LEU A 139 -1.72 3.19 20.72
N THR A 140 -1.66 1.87 20.55
CA THR A 140 -2.84 1.01 20.41
C THR A 140 -3.23 0.28 21.68
N GLY A 141 -2.35 0.19 22.69
CA GLY A 141 -2.55 -0.63 23.88
C GLY A 141 -2.53 -2.14 23.62
N LEU A 142 -2.13 -2.58 22.42
CA LEU A 142 -2.06 -3.99 22.06
C LEU A 142 -1.05 -4.76 22.91
N SER A 143 -1.40 -5.98 23.31
CA SER A 143 -0.48 -6.89 23.98
C SER A 143 0.66 -7.34 23.03
N SER A 144 1.75 -7.85 23.59
CA SER A 144 2.86 -8.40 22.78
C SER A 144 2.42 -9.57 21.89
N LYS A 145 1.36 -10.28 22.24
CA LYS A 145 0.80 -11.39 21.43
C LYS A 145 0.03 -10.87 20.23
N ASP A 146 -0.63 -9.70 20.38
CA ASP A 146 -1.49 -9.11 19.37
C ASP A 146 -0.80 -7.98 18.59
N ALA A 147 0.49 -7.76 18.82
CA ALA A 147 1.28 -6.66 18.29
C ALA A 147 1.31 -6.58 16.74
N LYS A 148 0.94 -7.66 16.06
CA LYS A 148 0.82 -7.74 14.60
C LYS A 148 -0.62 -7.62 14.10
N MET A 149 -1.58 -7.37 14.96
CA MET A 149 -2.99 -7.22 14.58
C MET A 149 -3.34 -5.74 14.39
N LEU A 150 -4.32 -5.49 13.56
CA LEU A 150 -4.98 -4.19 13.53
C LEU A 150 -6.07 -4.18 14.61
N PRO A 151 -6.14 -3.12 15.46
CA PRO A 151 -7.24 -2.97 16.40
C PRO A 151 -8.59 -2.88 15.67
N ASP A 152 -9.65 -3.33 16.30
CA ASP A 152 -11.02 -3.24 15.75
C ASP A 152 -11.45 -1.78 15.50
N ASP A 153 -10.95 -0.86 16.34
CA ASP A 153 -11.18 0.58 16.27
C ASP A 153 -10.08 1.34 15.51
N PHE A 154 -9.34 0.67 14.62
CA PHE A 154 -8.29 1.32 13.83
C PHE A 154 -8.85 2.56 13.09
N PRO A 155 -8.21 3.74 13.21
CA PRO A 155 -8.75 5.01 12.73
C PRO A 155 -8.61 5.19 11.21
N TRP A 156 -9.42 4.49 10.45
CA TRP A 156 -9.43 4.49 8.99
C TRP A 156 -9.74 5.85 8.37
N ASP A 157 -10.45 6.70 9.07
CA ASP A 157 -10.80 8.08 8.67
C ASP A 157 -9.63 9.05 8.73
N ARG A 158 -8.51 8.65 9.36
CA ARG A 158 -7.31 9.48 9.52
C ARG A 158 -6.25 9.27 8.45
N GLY A 159 -6.61 8.73 7.29
CA GLY A 159 -5.67 8.48 6.21
C GLY A 159 -4.93 9.75 5.73
N ALA A 160 -5.62 10.88 5.60
CA ALA A 160 -5.03 12.16 5.22
C ALA A 160 -4.03 12.67 6.27
N GLN A 161 -4.41 12.62 7.57
CA GLN A 161 -3.50 12.98 8.65
C GLN A 161 -2.29 12.05 8.70
N ALA A 162 -2.48 10.74 8.47
CA ALA A 162 -1.39 9.78 8.40
C ALA A 162 -0.42 10.11 7.26
N ALA A 163 -0.93 10.47 6.08
CA ALA A 163 -0.11 10.87 4.94
C ALA A 163 0.75 12.10 5.24
N ALA A 164 0.20 13.09 5.97
CA ALA A 164 0.90 14.32 6.33
C ALA A 164 1.98 14.13 7.41
N ARG A 165 2.01 12.98 8.11
CA ARG A 165 2.87 12.76 9.29
C ARG A 165 3.56 11.40 9.34
N CYS A 166 3.61 10.68 8.22
CA CYS A 166 4.33 9.42 8.10
C CYS A 166 5.83 9.58 7.77
N HIS A 167 6.34 10.78 7.89
CA HIS A 167 7.76 11.18 7.81
C HIS A 167 8.04 12.27 8.85
N LEU A 168 9.32 12.58 9.09
CA LEU A 168 9.66 13.68 9.99
C LEU A 168 9.21 15.03 9.42
N PRO A 169 8.92 16.04 10.28
CA PRO A 169 8.49 17.37 9.81
C PRO A 169 9.54 18.10 8.95
N THR A 170 10.82 17.71 9.06
CA THR A 170 11.92 18.26 8.25
C THR A 170 12.03 17.63 6.87
N ASP A 171 11.32 16.52 6.65
CA ASP A 171 11.37 15.74 5.42
C ASP A 171 10.08 15.96 4.63
N SER A 172 10.12 15.58 3.36
CA SER A 172 8.92 15.49 2.50
C SER A 172 8.51 14.04 2.31
N LEU A 173 7.24 13.83 1.94
CA LEU A 173 6.79 12.52 1.49
C LEU A 173 7.69 12.03 0.34
N PRO A 174 8.31 10.84 0.45
CA PRO A 174 9.13 10.31 -0.65
C PRO A 174 8.31 10.13 -1.93
N GLU A 175 8.94 10.29 -3.08
CA GLU A 175 8.29 10.07 -4.37
C GLU A 175 7.86 8.61 -4.55
N THR A 176 6.88 8.37 -5.42
CA THR A 176 6.46 7.02 -5.79
C THR A 176 7.64 6.20 -6.31
N ASP A 177 7.71 4.93 -5.95
CA ASP A 177 8.78 4.01 -6.36
C ASP A 177 10.17 4.43 -5.89
N THR A 178 10.25 5.14 -4.76
CA THR A 178 11.50 5.46 -4.09
C THR A 178 11.53 4.92 -2.66
N GLN A 179 12.73 4.79 -2.12
CA GLN A 179 12.96 4.58 -0.69
C GLN A 179 13.32 5.92 -0.07
N GLY A 180 12.54 6.34 0.91
CA GLY A 180 12.81 7.56 1.66
C GLY A 180 13.76 7.36 2.85
N PRO A 181 14.03 8.44 3.62
CA PRO A 181 14.79 8.37 4.87
C PRO A 181 14.00 7.63 5.97
N CYS A 182 14.67 7.34 7.08
CA CYS A 182 14.01 6.79 8.27
C CYS A 182 13.58 7.93 9.22
N PRO A 183 12.32 8.00 9.63
CA PRO A 183 11.18 7.20 9.21
C PRO A 183 10.47 7.77 7.97
N SER A 184 10.01 6.89 7.09
CA SER A 184 9.12 7.29 5.99
C SER A 184 8.38 6.09 5.40
N THR A 185 7.35 6.36 4.59
CA THR A 185 6.68 5.35 3.78
C THR A 185 6.05 5.97 2.54
N THR A 186 5.98 5.20 1.46
CA THR A 186 5.29 5.60 0.22
C THR A 186 3.84 5.07 0.14
N MET A 187 3.29 4.56 1.25
CA MET A 187 1.88 4.12 1.34
C MET A 187 0.84 5.17 0.89
N PRO A 188 1.02 6.49 1.14
CA PRO A 188 0.07 7.50 0.67
C PRO A 188 -0.19 7.46 -0.84
N HIS A 189 0.81 7.12 -1.66
CA HIS A 189 0.63 7.02 -3.12
C HIS A 189 -0.30 5.86 -3.50
N LEU A 190 -0.20 4.71 -2.82
CA LEU A 190 -1.12 3.60 -3.00
C LEU A 190 -2.56 4.02 -2.65
N LEU A 191 -2.76 4.70 -1.51
CA LEU A 191 -4.10 5.15 -1.11
C LEU A 191 -4.69 6.14 -2.11
N ARG A 192 -3.88 7.07 -2.64
CA ARG A 192 -4.31 8.00 -3.70
C ARG A 192 -4.71 7.25 -4.97
N SER A 193 -3.93 6.27 -5.40
CA SER A 193 -4.30 5.43 -6.55
C SER A 193 -5.63 4.71 -6.33
N LEU A 194 -5.91 4.23 -5.13
CA LEU A 194 -7.19 3.58 -4.80
C LEU A 194 -8.35 4.57 -4.61
N GLY A 195 -8.10 5.88 -4.67
CA GLY A 195 -9.12 6.92 -4.42
C GLY A 195 -9.55 7.01 -2.96
N LEU A 196 -8.69 6.56 -2.04
CA LEU A 196 -8.90 6.61 -0.59
C LEU A 196 -8.28 7.86 0.06
N LEU A 197 -7.48 8.60 -0.70
CA LEU A 197 -6.96 9.93 -0.38
C LEU A 197 -7.15 10.85 -1.58
N SER A 198 -7.46 12.13 -1.34
CA SER A 198 -7.48 13.15 -2.38
C SER A 198 -6.05 13.56 -2.76
N ALA A 199 -5.89 14.07 -3.99
CA ALA A 199 -4.59 14.53 -4.48
C ALA A 199 -4.02 15.70 -3.67
N ASP A 200 -4.91 16.51 -3.07
CA ASP A 200 -4.57 17.73 -2.33
C ASP A 200 -4.33 17.50 -0.82
N GLU A 201 -4.51 16.26 -0.33
CA GLU A 201 -4.32 15.88 1.08
C GLU A 201 -2.90 15.31 1.30
N ALA A 202 -1.89 16.21 1.31
CA ALA A 202 -0.55 15.89 1.83
C ALA A 202 0.24 17.16 2.14
#